data_dc4866ddf17b3f27842a5c1dd45d5099
#
_entry.id   dc4866ddf17b3f27842a5c1dd45d5099
#
_cell.length_a   1.000
_cell.length_b   1.000
_cell.length_c   1.000
_cell.angle_alpha   90.00
_cell.angle_beta   90.00
_cell.angle_gamma   90.00
#
_symmetry.space_group_name_H-M   'P 1'
#
loop_
_entity.id
_entity.type
_entity.pdbx_description
1 polymer ?
#
loop_
_entity_poly.entity_id
_entity_poly.type
_entity_poly.pdbx_seq_one_letter_code
_entity_poly.pdbx_strand_id
1 'polypeptide(L)'
;SVMITGASSGIGAALARAFAAEGANVALVARRPDRLDQVRRDIEAAGGRALVCACDVSDAEGLRAAADQTAEAFGGLDVVVANAGFGVSGCLEALEMEDYRRQFEVNFFGVIATVQAVLPHLIRSKGRLGVVGSLAGCFGSPTTSAYNASKAAVMSLTESIYHELDEHGVSVTCINPGFVASEIRSVNNQGKYTGNPDPVPRWLVLPAERAAADMVRALHRRKPVVFIT
;
A
#
# COMPACT_ATOMS: atom_id res chain seq x y z
N SER A 1 8.26 2.72 -14.49
CA SER A 1 8.30 3.50 -13.25
C SER A 1 7.18 3.07 -12.32
N VAL A 2 7.44 3.05 -11.02
CA VAL A 2 6.53 2.57 -9.99
C VAL A 2 6.47 3.56 -8.83
N MET A 3 5.28 3.85 -8.30
CA MET A 3 5.09 4.60 -7.06
C MET A 3 4.40 3.72 -6.02
N ILE A 4 4.94 3.68 -4.79
CA ILE A 4 4.43 2.82 -3.72
C ILE A 4 4.18 3.66 -2.47
N THR A 5 2.93 3.70 -1.98
CA THR A 5 2.62 4.31 -0.69
C THR A 5 2.86 3.33 0.47
N GLY A 6 3.23 3.85 1.65
CA GLY A 6 3.62 3.00 2.77
C GLY A 6 4.94 2.26 2.56
N ALA A 7 5.85 2.80 1.73
CA ALA A 7 7.10 2.16 1.31
C ALA A 7 8.18 2.09 2.41
N SER A 8 7.94 2.62 3.60
CA SER A 8 8.96 2.72 4.67
C SER A 8 9.18 1.43 5.46
N SER A 9 8.34 0.40 5.32
CA SER A 9 8.47 -0.89 6.03
C SER A 9 7.61 -1.99 5.42
N GLY A 10 7.76 -3.22 5.92
CA GLY A 10 6.90 -4.37 5.61
C GLY A 10 6.71 -4.62 4.12
N ILE A 11 5.45 -4.82 3.73
CA ILE A 11 5.08 -5.13 2.33
C ILE A 11 5.53 -4.03 1.36
N GLY A 12 5.34 -2.75 1.72
CA GLY A 12 5.70 -1.64 0.83
C GLY A 12 7.20 -1.57 0.53
N ALA A 13 8.05 -1.76 1.54
CA ALA A 13 9.50 -1.81 1.37
C ALA A 13 9.95 -3.04 0.57
N ALA A 14 9.33 -4.19 0.81
CA ALA A 14 9.61 -5.41 0.04
C ALA A 14 9.18 -5.27 -1.43
N LEU A 15 8.01 -4.66 -1.71
CA LEU A 15 7.55 -4.35 -3.06
C LEU A 15 8.53 -3.41 -3.78
N ALA A 16 9.02 -2.38 -3.08
CA ALA A 16 9.96 -1.44 -3.66
C ALA A 16 11.25 -2.12 -4.14
N ARG A 17 11.81 -3.00 -3.30
CA ARG A 17 12.98 -3.79 -3.66
C ARG A 17 12.68 -4.78 -4.79
N ALA A 18 11.52 -5.43 -4.77
CA ALA A 18 11.13 -6.40 -5.80
C ALA A 18 10.98 -5.74 -7.18
N PHE A 19 10.31 -4.58 -7.26
CA PHE A 19 10.20 -3.82 -8.51
C PHE A 19 11.55 -3.31 -8.99
N ALA A 20 12.39 -2.81 -8.09
CA ALA A 20 13.75 -2.35 -8.45
C ALA A 20 14.61 -3.48 -8.98
N ALA A 21 14.50 -4.69 -8.42
CA ALA A 21 15.19 -5.88 -8.90
C ALA A 21 14.75 -6.32 -10.32
N GLU A 22 13.54 -5.94 -10.75
CA GLU A 22 13.04 -6.13 -12.12
C GLU A 22 13.42 -4.93 -13.05
N GLY A 23 14.24 -4.00 -12.58
CA GLY A 23 14.73 -2.86 -13.37
C GLY A 23 13.81 -1.64 -13.37
N ALA A 24 12.78 -1.60 -12.51
CA ALA A 24 11.92 -0.44 -12.40
C ALA A 24 12.57 0.70 -11.59
N ASN A 25 12.33 1.95 -11.99
CA ASN A 25 12.58 3.11 -11.14
C ASN A 25 11.44 3.24 -10.12
N VAL A 26 11.75 3.43 -8.83
CA VAL A 26 10.75 3.33 -7.76
C VAL A 26 10.65 4.62 -6.94
N ALA A 27 9.46 5.20 -6.86
CA ALA A 27 9.15 6.29 -5.94
C ALA A 27 8.59 5.70 -4.63
N LEU A 28 9.23 6.06 -3.53
CA LEU A 28 8.97 5.60 -2.18
C LEU A 28 8.18 6.68 -1.42
N VAL A 29 6.89 6.43 -1.16
CA VAL A 29 6.03 7.41 -0.49
C VAL A 29 5.68 6.93 0.92
N ALA A 30 6.03 7.67 1.95
CA ALA A 30 5.61 7.47 3.34
C ALA A 30 6.00 8.67 4.22
N ARG A 31 5.54 8.66 5.48
CA ARG A 31 5.75 9.74 6.46
C ARG A 31 7.17 9.79 7.06
N ARG A 32 7.89 8.67 7.06
CA ARG A 32 9.19 8.51 7.76
C ARG A 32 10.35 8.61 6.77
N PRO A 33 10.95 9.80 6.57
CA PRO A 33 12.01 10.01 5.57
C PRO A 33 13.23 9.12 5.84
N ASP A 34 13.66 8.98 7.10
CA ASP A 34 14.82 8.16 7.46
C ASP A 34 14.67 6.70 7.03
N ARG A 35 13.44 6.16 7.17
CA ARG A 35 13.14 4.79 6.76
C ARG A 35 13.07 4.65 5.24
N LEU A 36 12.53 5.67 4.55
CA LEU A 36 12.53 5.72 3.08
C LEU A 36 13.95 5.79 2.54
N ASP A 37 14.80 6.60 3.15
CA ASP A 37 16.22 6.69 2.78
C ASP A 37 16.97 5.36 2.97
N GLN A 38 16.62 4.58 3.99
CA GLN A 38 17.19 3.23 4.13
C GLN A 38 16.78 2.33 2.96
N VAL A 39 15.49 2.32 2.60
CA VAL A 39 14.99 1.52 1.46
C VAL A 39 15.62 2.01 0.15
N ARG A 40 15.77 3.32 -0.04
CA ARG A 40 16.47 3.91 -1.21
C ARG A 40 17.90 3.42 -1.30
N ARG A 41 18.68 3.48 -0.20
CA ARG A 41 20.07 2.99 -0.17
C ARG A 41 20.18 1.52 -0.52
N ASP A 42 19.25 0.68 -0.02
CA ASP A 42 19.23 -0.75 -0.33
C ASP A 42 19.00 -0.98 -1.83
N ILE A 43 18.09 -0.22 -2.45
CA ILE A 43 17.81 -0.29 -3.89
C ILE A 43 19.03 0.19 -4.72
N GLU A 44 19.62 1.31 -4.33
CA GLU A 44 20.79 1.88 -5.03
C GLU A 44 22.03 0.98 -4.90
N ALA A 45 22.24 0.37 -3.74
CA ALA A 45 23.31 -0.61 -3.54
C ALA A 45 23.14 -1.88 -4.41
N ALA A 46 21.92 -2.21 -4.80
CA ALA A 46 21.61 -3.28 -5.75
C ALA A 46 21.63 -2.81 -7.23
N GLY A 47 22.04 -1.57 -7.50
CA GLY A 47 22.10 -1.00 -8.85
C GLY A 47 20.80 -0.44 -9.39
N GLY A 48 19.74 -0.37 -8.56
CA GLY A 48 18.45 0.22 -8.93
C GLY A 48 18.42 1.74 -8.73
N ARG A 49 17.27 2.36 -9.01
CA ARG A 49 17.04 3.79 -8.85
C ARG A 49 15.77 4.04 -8.03
N ALA A 50 15.86 4.87 -6.99
CA ALA A 50 14.72 5.22 -6.15
C ALA A 50 14.64 6.73 -5.88
N LEU A 51 13.40 7.23 -5.74
CA LEU A 51 13.05 8.59 -5.36
C LEU A 51 12.32 8.56 -4.02
N VAL A 52 12.71 9.38 -3.07
CA VAL A 52 12.04 9.53 -1.77
C VAL A 52 11.06 10.70 -1.83
N CYS A 53 9.79 10.41 -1.53
CA CYS A 53 8.71 11.39 -1.40
C CYS A 53 8.11 11.29 0.01
N ALA A 54 8.58 12.13 0.93
CA ALA A 54 8.05 12.15 2.30
C ALA A 54 6.65 12.79 2.30
N CYS A 55 5.59 11.97 2.46
CA CYS A 55 4.21 12.41 2.38
C CYS A 55 3.31 11.51 3.24
N ASP A 56 2.30 12.09 3.89
CA ASP A 56 1.19 11.35 4.49
C ASP A 56 0.11 11.13 3.43
N VAL A 57 -0.50 9.93 3.40
CA VAL A 57 -1.58 9.63 2.43
C VAL A 57 -2.88 10.40 2.70
N SER A 58 -3.00 11.05 3.85
CA SER A 58 -4.08 12.02 4.14
C SER A 58 -3.82 13.41 3.55
N ASP A 59 -2.61 13.68 3.03
CA ASP A 59 -2.24 14.92 2.34
C ASP A 59 -2.40 14.75 0.82
N ALA A 60 -3.57 15.15 0.31
CA ALA A 60 -3.88 15.01 -1.11
C ALA A 60 -2.99 15.87 -2.02
N GLU A 61 -2.52 17.04 -1.56
CA GLU A 61 -1.60 17.89 -2.33
C GLU A 61 -0.20 17.31 -2.36
N GLY A 62 0.29 16.81 -1.23
CA GLY A 62 1.55 16.09 -1.14
C GLY A 62 1.58 14.84 -2.03
N LEU A 63 0.47 14.10 -2.13
CA LEU A 63 0.35 12.95 -3.03
C LEU A 63 0.40 13.35 -4.49
N ARG A 64 -0.26 14.45 -4.90
CA ARG A 64 -0.16 14.98 -6.27
C ARG A 64 1.27 15.37 -6.60
N ALA A 65 1.91 16.13 -5.70
CA ALA A 65 3.30 16.53 -5.86
C ALA A 65 4.24 15.30 -5.99
N ALA A 66 4.02 14.25 -5.20
CA ALA A 66 4.80 13.01 -5.28
C ALA A 66 4.58 12.27 -6.62
N ALA A 67 3.34 12.25 -7.14
CA ALA A 67 3.04 11.66 -8.44
C ALA A 67 3.70 12.43 -9.60
N ASP A 68 3.61 13.76 -9.57
CA ASP A 68 4.21 14.63 -10.58
C ASP A 68 5.74 14.53 -10.55
N GLN A 69 6.36 14.60 -9.38
CA GLN A 69 7.81 14.40 -9.21
C GLN A 69 8.27 13.03 -9.72
N THR A 70 7.47 11.98 -9.47
CA THR A 70 7.77 10.64 -9.97
C THR A 70 7.74 10.59 -11.49
N ALA A 71 6.69 11.16 -12.09
CA ALA A 71 6.55 11.20 -13.55
C ALA A 71 7.64 12.02 -14.21
N GLU A 72 8.03 13.16 -13.61
CA GLU A 72 9.15 14.00 -14.10
C GLU A 72 10.50 13.28 -14.00
N ALA A 73 10.80 12.70 -12.83
CA ALA A 73 12.09 12.05 -12.57
C ALA A 73 12.32 10.79 -13.40
N PHE A 74 11.24 10.07 -13.77
CA PHE A 74 11.32 8.76 -14.41
C PHE A 74 10.72 8.71 -15.82
N GLY A 75 10.23 9.85 -16.33
CA GLY A 75 9.67 9.94 -17.68
C GLY A 75 8.25 9.40 -17.80
N GLY A 76 7.53 9.24 -16.70
CA GLY A 76 6.16 8.74 -16.63
C GLY A 76 5.87 7.99 -15.34
N LEU A 77 4.64 7.48 -15.20
CA LEU A 77 4.21 6.66 -14.07
C LEU A 77 3.35 5.50 -14.59
N ASP A 78 3.88 4.27 -14.50
CA ASP A 78 3.29 3.09 -15.13
C ASP A 78 2.57 2.19 -14.15
N VAL A 79 3.06 2.10 -12.91
CA VAL A 79 2.50 1.26 -11.85
C VAL A 79 2.37 2.06 -10.57
N VAL A 80 1.22 1.95 -9.91
CA VAL A 80 1.03 2.50 -8.57
C VAL A 80 0.54 1.41 -7.63
N VAL A 81 1.10 1.36 -6.43
CA VAL A 81 0.60 0.49 -5.37
C VAL A 81 0.15 1.34 -4.18
N ALA A 82 -1.17 1.46 -4.02
CA ALA A 82 -1.80 2.06 -2.84
C ALA A 82 -1.76 1.05 -1.69
N ASN A 83 -0.62 1.05 -0.96
CA ASN A 83 -0.32 0.06 0.08
C ASN A 83 -0.35 0.66 1.50
N ALA A 84 -0.25 1.97 1.67
CA ALA A 84 -0.25 2.60 2.98
C ALA A 84 -1.45 2.18 3.82
N GLY A 85 -1.20 1.85 5.09
CA GLY A 85 -2.24 1.46 6.02
C GLY A 85 -1.68 1.06 7.38
N PHE A 86 -2.55 1.03 8.38
CA PHE A 86 -2.26 0.53 9.72
C PHE A 86 -3.51 -0.16 10.30
N GLY A 87 -3.38 -0.77 11.48
CA GLY A 87 -4.48 -1.46 12.14
C GLY A 87 -4.82 -0.84 13.48
N VAL A 88 -6.10 -0.52 13.69
CA VAL A 88 -6.69 -0.24 14.99
C VAL A 88 -7.26 -1.54 15.56
N SER A 89 -6.98 -1.81 16.83
CA SER A 89 -7.50 -2.99 17.51
C SER A 89 -8.01 -2.66 18.91
N GLY A 90 -9.11 -3.30 19.29
CA GLY A 90 -9.80 -3.14 20.57
C GLY A 90 -11.23 -3.67 20.49
N CYS A 91 -11.83 -4.02 21.64
CA CYS A 91 -13.26 -4.33 21.72
C CYS A 91 -14.08 -3.06 21.38
N LEU A 92 -15.30 -3.24 20.87
CA LEU A 92 -16.17 -2.12 20.48
C LEU A 92 -16.39 -1.12 21.63
N GLU A 93 -16.53 -1.61 22.84
CA GLU A 93 -16.71 -0.81 24.06
C GLU A 93 -15.46 -0.01 24.49
N ALA A 94 -14.27 -0.40 24.01
CA ALA A 94 -12.99 0.23 24.32
C ALA A 94 -12.49 1.18 23.24
N LEU A 95 -13.05 1.09 22.02
CA LEU A 95 -12.68 1.96 20.92
C LEU A 95 -13.57 3.20 20.86
N GLU A 96 -12.95 4.34 20.67
CA GLU A 96 -13.65 5.60 20.45
C GLU A 96 -13.96 5.82 18.96
N MET A 97 -14.93 6.68 18.66
CA MET A 97 -15.25 7.05 17.27
C MET A 97 -14.05 7.62 16.52
N GLU A 98 -13.13 8.26 17.23
CA GLU A 98 -11.90 8.83 16.66
C GLU A 98 -10.94 7.74 16.19
N ASP A 99 -10.91 6.58 16.83
CA ASP A 99 -10.13 5.42 16.37
C ASP A 99 -10.65 4.90 15.03
N TYR A 100 -11.99 4.81 14.87
CA TYR A 100 -12.62 4.45 13.60
C TYR A 100 -12.34 5.49 12.51
N ARG A 101 -12.48 6.79 12.80
CA ARG A 101 -12.18 7.86 11.84
C ARG A 101 -10.74 7.80 11.37
N ARG A 102 -9.78 7.66 12.29
CA ARG A 102 -8.36 7.57 11.97
C ARG A 102 -8.04 6.32 11.14
N GLN A 103 -8.69 5.20 11.44
CA GLN A 103 -8.56 3.98 10.65
C GLN A 103 -9.01 4.19 9.21
N PHE A 104 -10.18 4.81 9.03
CA PHE A 104 -10.73 5.09 7.70
C PHE A 104 -9.96 6.18 6.97
N GLU A 105 -9.50 7.21 7.67
CA GLU A 105 -8.71 8.29 7.10
C GLU A 105 -7.49 7.77 6.34
N VAL A 106 -6.74 6.88 6.96
CA VAL A 106 -5.54 6.32 6.33
C VAL A 106 -5.88 5.20 5.36
N ASN A 107 -6.68 4.20 5.80
CA ASN A 107 -6.85 2.96 5.03
C ASN A 107 -7.83 3.10 3.86
N PHE A 108 -8.78 4.03 3.91
CA PHE A 108 -9.82 4.21 2.90
C PHE A 108 -9.67 5.54 2.17
N PHE A 109 -9.73 6.68 2.86
CA PHE A 109 -9.59 7.98 2.22
C PHE A 109 -8.19 8.20 1.65
N GLY A 110 -7.14 7.70 2.32
CA GLY A 110 -5.77 7.70 1.79
C GLY A 110 -5.62 6.90 0.49
N VAL A 111 -6.38 5.81 0.31
CA VAL A 111 -6.45 5.09 -0.96
C VAL A 111 -7.10 5.94 -2.04
N ILE A 112 -8.26 6.56 -1.74
CA ILE A 112 -8.95 7.46 -2.68
C ILE A 112 -8.03 8.62 -3.11
N ALA A 113 -7.41 9.29 -2.14
CA ALA A 113 -6.49 10.40 -2.41
C ALA A 113 -5.31 9.97 -3.27
N THR A 114 -4.74 8.78 -2.99
CA THR A 114 -3.66 8.19 -3.81
C THR A 114 -4.13 7.96 -5.24
N VAL A 115 -5.29 7.31 -5.43
CA VAL A 115 -5.83 7.04 -6.77
C VAL A 115 -6.08 8.32 -7.54
N GLN A 116 -6.74 9.32 -6.93
CA GLN A 116 -7.01 10.60 -7.56
C GLN A 116 -5.73 11.34 -7.98
N ALA A 117 -4.70 11.30 -7.14
CA ALA A 117 -3.42 11.94 -7.42
C ALA A 117 -2.70 11.33 -8.63
N VAL A 118 -2.75 10.01 -8.80
CA VAL A 118 -2.00 9.30 -9.84
C VAL A 118 -2.79 9.04 -11.12
N LEU A 119 -4.11 9.22 -11.08
CA LEU A 119 -5.01 8.85 -12.18
C LEU A 119 -4.65 9.49 -13.53
N PRO A 120 -4.32 10.79 -13.64
CA PRO A 120 -3.94 11.39 -14.92
C PRO A 120 -2.71 10.73 -15.56
N HIS A 121 -1.75 10.31 -14.71
CA HIS A 121 -0.54 9.63 -15.16
C HIS A 121 -0.83 8.20 -15.62
N LEU A 122 -1.62 7.44 -14.85
CA LEU A 122 -1.99 6.07 -15.16
C LEU A 122 -2.84 5.97 -16.44
N ILE A 123 -3.75 6.92 -16.67
CA ILE A 123 -4.53 6.98 -17.93
C ILE A 123 -3.59 7.18 -19.11
N ARG A 124 -2.63 8.11 -18.99
CA ARG A 124 -1.68 8.40 -20.06
C ARG A 124 -0.80 7.18 -20.41
N SER A 125 -0.36 6.44 -19.41
CA SER A 125 0.49 5.26 -19.58
C SER A 125 -0.28 3.97 -19.88
N LYS A 126 -1.62 3.97 -19.76
CA LYS A 126 -2.46 2.75 -19.69
C LYS A 126 -1.91 1.77 -18.66
N GLY A 127 -1.60 2.32 -17.48
CA GLY A 127 -0.81 1.72 -16.44
C GLY A 127 -1.53 0.66 -15.61
N ARG A 128 -1.00 0.44 -14.40
CA ARG A 128 -1.51 -0.56 -13.47
C ARG A 128 -1.65 0.05 -12.07
N LEU A 129 -2.80 -0.16 -11.47
CA LEU A 129 -3.09 0.22 -10.10
C LEU A 129 -3.24 -1.03 -9.23
N GLY A 130 -2.39 -1.19 -8.24
CA GLY A 130 -2.58 -2.16 -7.16
C GLY A 130 -3.16 -1.47 -5.93
N VAL A 131 -4.24 -2.00 -5.38
CA VAL A 131 -4.82 -1.53 -4.12
C VAL A 131 -4.71 -2.64 -3.09
N VAL A 132 -4.03 -2.35 -1.97
CA VAL A 132 -3.80 -3.34 -0.93
C VAL A 132 -4.97 -3.36 0.06
N GLY A 133 -5.86 -4.32 -0.17
CA GLY A 133 -6.91 -4.73 0.75
C GLY A 133 -6.39 -5.55 1.92
N SER A 134 -7.10 -6.59 2.25
CA SER A 134 -6.68 -7.62 3.22
C SER A 134 -7.67 -8.78 3.18
N LEU A 135 -7.22 -9.99 3.51
CA LEU A 135 -8.11 -11.11 3.80
C LEU A 135 -9.09 -10.78 4.94
N ALA A 136 -8.69 -9.91 5.88
CA ALA A 136 -9.54 -9.41 6.96
C ALA A 136 -10.74 -8.55 6.47
N GLY A 137 -10.75 -8.09 5.23
CA GLY A 137 -11.91 -7.45 4.61
C GLY A 137 -13.03 -8.42 4.22
N CYS A 138 -12.73 -9.72 4.16
CA CYS A 138 -13.70 -10.74 3.76
C CYS A 138 -14.55 -11.27 4.94
N PHE A 139 -14.12 -11.08 6.18
CA PHE A 139 -14.79 -11.58 7.36
C PHE A 139 -14.51 -10.73 8.60
N GLY A 140 -15.43 -10.78 9.58
CA GLY A 140 -15.24 -10.12 10.88
C GLY A 140 -14.44 -11.00 11.85
N SER A 141 -13.63 -10.37 12.69
CA SER A 141 -12.97 -11.02 13.82
C SER A 141 -13.03 -10.13 15.07
N PRO A 142 -13.06 -10.72 16.28
CA PRO A 142 -13.07 -9.93 17.51
C PRO A 142 -11.90 -8.95 17.56
N THR A 143 -12.13 -7.80 18.19
CA THR A 143 -11.13 -6.73 18.41
C THR A 143 -10.59 -6.03 17.17
N THR A 144 -11.05 -6.35 15.98
CA THR A 144 -10.53 -5.76 14.71
C THR A 144 -11.62 -5.07 13.87
N SER A 145 -12.75 -4.70 14.48
CA SER A 145 -13.92 -4.16 13.76
C SER A 145 -13.58 -2.96 12.87
N ALA A 146 -12.81 -1.98 13.37
CA ALA A 146 -12.41 -0.80 12.60
C ALA A 146 -11.54 -1.19 11.39
N TYR A 147 -10.55 -2.06 11.59
CA TYR A 147 -9.67 -2.53 10.54
C TYR A 147 -10.41 -3.33 9.47
N ASN A 148 -11.20 -4.34 9.89
CA ASN A 148 -11.95 -5.20 8.97
C ASN A 148 -12.93 -4.37 8.13
N ALA A 149 -13.69 -3.45 8.76
CA ALA A 149 -14.61 -2.56 8.06
C ALA A 149 -13.88 -1.68 7.04
N SER A 150 -12.72 -1.09 7.39
CA SER A 150 -11.94 -0.28 6.46
C SER A 150 -11.43 -1.09 5.27
N LYS A 151 -10.99 -2.33 5.49
CA LYS A 151 -10.51 -3.21 4.40
C LYS A 151 -11.64 -3.76 3.53
N ALA A 152 -12.82 -4.03 4.09
CA ALA A 152 -14.02 -4.36 3.31
C ALA A 152 -14.43 -3.19 2.40
N ALA A 153 -14.42 -1.97 2.94
CA ALA A 153 -14.70 -0.76 2.15
C ALA A 153 -13.70 -0.57 1.01
N VAL A 154 -12.40 -0.79 1.25
CA VAL A 154 -11.35 -0.74 0.21
C VAL A 154 -11.58 -1.79 -0.87
N MET A 155 -11.97 -3.01 -0.52
CA MET A 155 -12.26 -4.06 -1.51
C MET A 155 -13.42 -3.66 -2.43
N SER A 156 -14.53 -3.19 -1.85
CA SER A 156 -15.69 -2.73 -2.61
C SER A 156 -15.37 -1.51 -3.48
N LEU A 157 -14.62 -0.53 -2.95
CA LEU A 157 -14.12 0.60 -3.72
C LEU A 157 -13.30 0.13 -4.92
N THR A 158 -12.36 -0.80 -4.68
CA THR A 158 -11.46 -1.29 -5.72
C THR A 158 -12.21 -1.99 -6.85
N GLU A 159 -13.27 -2.73 -6.55
CA GLU A 159 -14.13 -3.36 -7.54
C GLU A 159 -14.87 -2.30 -8.39
N SER A 160 -15.38 -1.23 -7.77
CA SER A 160 -16.04 -0.13 -8.48
C SER A 160 -15.07 0.57 -9.43
N ILE A 161 -13.91 0.98 -8.94
CA ILE A 161 -12.91 1.69 -9.79
C ILE A 161 -12.27 0.78 -10.83
N TYR A 162 -12.26 -0.53 -10.66
CA TYR A 162 -11.83 -1.48 -11.69
C TYR A 162 -12.68 -1.30 -12.97
N HIS A 163 -14.01 -1.25 -12.83
CA HIS A 163 -14.91 -1.07 -13.97
C HIS A 163 -14.78 0.33 -14.59
N GLU A 164 -14.63 1.37 -13.77
CA GLU A 164 -14.47 2.75 -14.25
C GLU A 164 -13.15 2.95 -15.03
N LEU A 165 -12.06 2.34 -14.58
CA LEU A 165 -10.73 2.56 -15.16
C LEU A 165 -10.41 1.63 -16.34
N ASP A 166 -11.17 0.56 -16.52
CA ASP A 166 -11.03 -0.36 -17.67
C ASP A 166 -11.27 0.37 -18.99
N GLU A 167 -12.23 1.30 -19.06
CA GLU A 167 -12.49 2.15 -20.23
C GLU A 167 -11.29 3.01 -20.63
N HIS A 168 -10.42 3.33 -19.67
CA HIS A 168 -9.18 4.09 -19.89
C HIS A 168 -7.96 3.19 -20.16
N GLY A 169 -8.13 1.87 -20.18
CA GLY A 169 -7.07 0.88 -20.35
C GLY A 169 -6.15 0.74 -19.12
N VAL A 170 -6.55 1.27 -17.97
CA VAL A 170 -5.85 1.12 -16.69
C VAL A 170 -6.32 -0.15 -16.00
N SER A 171 -5.42 -1.08 -15.75
CA SER A 171 -5.79 -2.26 -14.99
C SER A 171 -5.73 -2.01 -13.48
N VAL A 172 -6.77 -2.45 -12.77
CA VAL A 172 -6.83 -2.37 -11.31
C VAL A 172 -6.75 -3.78 -10.71
N THR A 173 -5.92 -3.96 -9.69
CA THR A 173 -5.76 -5.22 -8.96
C THR A 173 -6.07 -5.00 -7.48
N CYS A 174 -7.11 -5.66 -6.97
CA CYS A 174 -7.35 -5.77 -5.54
C CYS A 174 -6.43 -6.85 -4.95
N ILE A 175 -5.48 -6.46 -4.12
CA ILE A 175 -4.49 -7.35 -3.53
C ILE A 175 -4.87 -7.57 -2.06
N ASN A 176 -5.17 -8.82 -1.68
CA ASN A 176 -5.67 -9.16 -0.37
C ASN A 176 -4.68 -10.08 0.39
N PRO A 177 -3.70 -9.49 1.12
CA PRO A 177 -2.79 -10.28 1.93
C PRO A 177 -3.47 -10.93 3.13
N GLY A 178 -3.01 -12.14 3.49
CA GLY A 178 -3.23 -12.74 4.81
C GLY A 178 -2.21 -12.21 5.83
N PHE A 179 -1.66 -13.10 6.64
CA PHE A 179 -0.61 -12.73 7.59
C PHE A 179 0.75 -12.62 6.88
N VAL A 180 1.18 -11.38 6.63
CA VAL A 180 2.50 -11.09 6.06
C VAL A 180 3.36 -10.38 7.09
N ALA A 181 4.66 -10.67 7.10
CA ALA A 181 5.64 -10.03 7.98
C ALA A 181 5.66 -8.51 7.74
N SER A 182 5.28 -7.75 8.77
CA SER A 182 5.18 -6.28 8.69
C SER A 182 5.10 -5.68 10.09
N GLU A 183 5.29 -4.36 10.19
CA GLU A 183 5.13 -3.61 11.45
C GLU A 183 3.64 -3.36 11.82
N ILE A 184 2.66 -3.73 10.97
CA ILE A 184 1.24 -3.36 11.13
C ILE A 184 0.63 -3.80 12.46
N ARG A 185 1.09 -4.93 13.01
CA ARG A 185 0.63 -5.48 14.30
C ARG A 185 1.47 -5.03 15.49
N SER A 186 2.53 -4.26 15.22
CA SER A 186 3.43 -3.67 16.22
C SER A 186 3.26 -2.14 16.33
N VAL A 187 2.16 -1.60 15.81
CA VAL A 187 1.77 -0.20 15.98
C VAL A 187 0.58 -0.09 16.94
N ASN A 188 0.49 1.03 17.66
CA ASN A 188 -0.69 1.35 18.49
C ASN A 188 -1.82 1.96 17.64
N ASN A 189 -2.97 2.24 18.28
CA ASN A 189 -4.14 2.81 17.60
C ASN A 189 -3.91 4.25 17.06
N GLN A 190 -2.82 4.90 17.42
CA GLN A 190 -2.36 6.18 16.85
C GLN A 190 -1.41 5.99 15.67
N GLY A 191 -1.15 4.74 15.23
CA GLY A 191 -0.24 4.44 14.14
C GLY A 191 1.25 4.63 14.47
N LYS A 192 1.62 4.63 15.76
CA LYS A 192 3.02 4.72 16.23
C LYS A 192 3.56 3.32 16.50
N TYR A 193 4.77 3.05 15.99
CA TYR A 193 5.48 1.80 16.25
C TYR A 193 5.81 1.67 17.74
N THR A 194 5.47 0.52 18.33
CA THR A 194 5.62 0.25 19.78
C THR A 194 6.82 -0.64 20.11
N GLY A 195 7.36 -1.34 19.12
CA GLY A 195 8.39 -2.35 19.30
C GLY A 195 7.89 -3.68 19.89
N ASN A 196 6.58 -3.81 20.11
CA ASN A 196 6.00 -5.07 20.60
C ASN A 196 6.17 -6.18 19.56
N PRO A 197 6.43 -7.43 19.99
CA PRO A 197 6.53 -8.55 19.07
C PRO A 197 5.19 -8.80 18.37
N ASP A 198 5.26 -9.33 17.16
CA ASP A 198 4.08 -9.76 16.41
C ASP A 198 3.37 -10.91 17.18
N PRO A 199 2.07 -10.78 17.52
CA PRO A 199 1.34 -11.80 18.26
C PRO A 199 1.03 -13.05 17.40
N VAL A 200 1.17 -12.97 16.07
CA VAL A 200 0.89 -14.08 15.16
C VAL A 200 2.06 -15.07 15.16
N PRO A 201 1.79 -16.37 15.33
CA PRO A 201 2.84 -17.39 15.25
C PRO A 201 3.62 -17.32 13.94
N ARG A 202 4.95 -17.39 14.01
CA ARG A 202 5.84 -17.22 12.84
C ARG A 202 5.54 -18.16 11.68
N TRP A 203 5.04 -19.36 11.95
CA TRP A 203 4.72 -20.35 10.91
C TRP A 203 3.46 -19.99 10.09
N LEU A 204 2.63 -19.08 10.59
CA LEU A 204 1.48 -18.51 9.85
C LEU A 204 1.84 -17.25 9.06
N VAL A 205 3.02 -16.69 9.29
CA VAL A 205 3.40 -15.39 8.71
C VAL A 205 4.22 -15.62 7.44
N LEU A 206 3.69 -15.19 6.31
CA LEU A 206 4.40 -15.21 5.04
C LEU A 206 5.52 -14.15 5.04
N PRO A 207 6.76 -14.46 4.61
CA PRO A 207 7.80 -13.45 4.43
C PRO A 207 7.37 -12.32 3.48
N ALA A 208 7.72 -11.07 3.82
CA ALA A 208 7.31 -9.90 3.03
C ALA A 208 7.85 -9.96 1.59
N GLU A 209 9.05 -10.50 1.40
CA GLU A 209 9.71 -10.65 0.10
C GLU A 209 8.93 -11.61 -0.81
N ARG A 210 8.43 -12.72 -0.25
CA ARG A 210 7.62 -13.69 -0.99
C ARG A 210 6.26 -13.08 -1.35
N ALA A 211 5.61 -12.41 -0.40
CA ALA A 211 4.36 -11.69 -0.66
C ALA A 211 4.54 -10.65 -1.77
N ALA A 212 5.62 -9.85 -1.71
CA ALA A 212 5.94 -8.86 -2.73
C ALA A 212 6.12 -9.47 -4.12
N ALA A 213 6.84 -10.58 -4.24
CA ALA A 213 7.03 -11.28 -5.52
C ALA A 213 5.70 -11.76 -6.11
N ASP A 214 4.78 -12.28 -5.28
CA ASP A 214 3.46 -12.71 -5.74
C ASP A 214 2.58 -11.52 -6.16
N MET A 215 2.66 -10.39 -5.43
CA MET A 215 1.95 -9.14 -5.76
C MET A 215 2.45 -8.55 -7.08
N VAL A 216 3.78 -8.45 -7.29
CA VAL A 216 4.38 -7.99 -8.55
C VAL A 216 3.90 -8.84 -9.71
N ARG A 217 3.94 -10.18 -9.56
CA ARG A 217 3.45 -11.12 -10.56
C ARG A 217 1.95 -10.94 -10.88
N ALA A 218 1.13 -10.67 -9.87
CA ALA A 218 -0.30 -10.40 -10.05
C ALA A 218 -0.54 -9.11 -10.85
N LEU A 219 0.19 -8.03 -10.54
CA LEU A 219 0.16 -6.77 -11.26
C LEU A 219 0.62 -6.91 -12.72
N HIS A 220 1.71 -7.66 -12.96
CA HIS A 220 2.15 -7.95 -14.33
C HIS A 220 1.10 -8.69 -15.14
N ARG A 221 0.39 -9.62 -14.52
CA ARG A 221 -0.67 -10.40 -15.17
C ARG A 221 -2.02 -9.68 -15.22
N ARG A 222 -2.11 -8.45 -14.75
CA ARG A 222 -3.34 -7.64 -14.70
C ARG A 222 -4.53 -8.40 -14.07
N LYS A 223 -4.28 -9.16 -13.00
CA LYS A 223 -5.34 -9.90 -12.31
C LYS A 223 -6.25 -8.93 -11.56
N PRO A 224 -7.59 -9.01 -11.69
CA PRO A 224 -8.49 -8.08 -10.98
C PRO A 224 -8.47 -8.28 -9.47
N VAL A 225 -8.34 -9.51 -8.99
CA VAL A 225 -8.27 -9.84 -7.56
C VAL A 225 -7.22 -10.92 -7.32
N VAL A 226 -6.47 -10.78 -6.22
CA VAL A 226 -5.51 -11.78 -5.76
C VAL A 226 -5.51 -11.88 -4.24
N PHE A 227 -5.44 -13.10 -3.74
CA PHE A 227 -5.18 -13.39 -2.33
C PHE A 227 -3.73 -13.88 -2.19
N ILE A 228 -3.02 -13.32 -1.20
CA ILE A 228 -1.61 -13.63 -0.92
C ILE A 228 -1.55 -14.33 0.43
N THR A 229 -1.37 -15.66 0.41
CA THR A 229 -1.43 -16.53 1.61
C THR A 229 -0.28 -17.50 1.64
#